data_1e4544117c961ba14d4999d139a49889
#
_entry.id   1e4544117c961ba14d4999d139a49889
#
_cell.length_a   1.000
_cell.length_b   1.000
_cell.length_c   1.000
_cell.angle_alpha   90.00
_cell.angle_beta   90.00
_cell.angle_gamma   90.00
#
_symmetry.space_group_name_H-M   'P 1'
#
loop_
_entity.id
_entity.type
_entity.pdbx_description
1 polymer ?
#
loop_
_entity_poly.entity_id
_entity_poly.type
_entity_poly.pdbx_seq_one_letter_code
_entity_poly.pdbx_strand_id
1 'polypeptide(L)'
;MALILSSCIFSEVGLHDFAFAQPSVGLREYIDTFDGYSFKYPQNWIQVRGAGADIFFRDPYVLDENLSVEMSSPSSSRYKTVEDLGPPQEAGKKVLKQYLTEFMSTRLGVRRESNILSTSSRVADDGKLYYQVEVNIKSYANTNELAVMPQDRVPRLEWNRRYLSVLGVENNRLYELRLQTPENVFVEEENDLRQVMDSFRVNKVTS
;
A
#
# COMPACT_ATOMS: atom_id res chain seq x y z
N MET A 1 -58.34 51.64 -5.28
CA MET A 1 -56.94 51.69 -5.63
C MET A 1 -56.24 50.55 -4.87
N ALA A 2 -56.16 49.41 -5.48
CA ALA A 2 -55.63 48.21 -4.84
C ALA A 2 -54.22 47.90 -5.41
N LEU A 3 -53.19 47.89 -4.56
CA LEU A 3 -51.83 47.56 -4.91
C LEU A 3 -51.66 46.06 -4.77
N ILE A 4 -51.34 45.35 -5.88
CA ILE A 4 -51.01 43.97 -5.94
C ILE A 4 -49.48 43.86 -5.78
N LEU A 5 -49.02 43.30 -4.67
CA LEU A 5 -47.65 42.94 -4.44
C LEU A 5 -47.39 41.55 -5.05
N SER A 6 -46.65 41.54 -6.15
CA SER A 6 -46.15 40.30 -6.77
C SER A 6 -44.92 39.83 -6.03
N SER A 7 -44.97 38.68 -5.35
CA SER A 7 -43.82 38.02 -4.73
C SER A 7 -43.15 37.13 -5.75
N CYS A 8 -41.93 37.49 -6.16
CA CYS A 8 -41.04 36.62 -6.94
C CYS A 8 -40.48 35.51 -6.05
N ILE A 9 -40.88 34.28 -6.32
CA ILE A 9 -40.27 33.09 -5.74
C ILE A 9 -38.98 32.80 -6.55
N PHE A 10 -37.83 33.07 -5.94
CA PHE A 10 -36.55 32.57 -6.47
C PHE A 10 -36.46 31.09 -6.15
N SER A 11 -36.53 30.24 -7.18
CA SER A 11 -36.15 28.84 -7.09
C SER A 11 -34.63 28.76 -7.05
N GLU A 12 -34.08 28.36 -5.92
CA GLU A 12 -32.68 27.95 -5.85
C GLU A 12 -32.49 26.66 -6.67
N VAL A 13 -31.86 26.81 -7.82
CA VAL A 13 -31.37 25.68 -8.60
C VAL A 13 -30.12 25.15 -7.87
N GLY A 14 -30.28 24.04 -7.17
CA GLY A 14 -29.18 23.35 -6.55
C GLY A 14 -28.13 23.00 -7.60
N LEU A 15 -26.94 23.57 -7.44
CA LEU A 15 -25.72 23.08 -8.11
C LEU A 15 -25.48 21.67 -7.64
N HIS A 16 -25.88 20.70 -8.46
CA HIS A 16 -25.40 19.33 -8.30
C HIS A 16 -23.91 19.35 -8.64
N ASP A 17 -23.07 19.16 -7.63
CA ASP A 17 -21.67 18.82 -7.81
C ASP A 17 -21.60 17.54 -8.64
N PHE A 18 -21.32 17.68 -9.92
CA PHE A 18 -20.91 16.59 -10.74
C PHE A 18 -19.48 16.23 -10.30
N ALA A 19 -19.37 15.34 -9.32
CA ALA A 19 -18.12 14.64 -9.08
C ALA A 19 -17.79 13.85 -10.36
N PHE A 20 -16.86 14.36 -11.14
CA PHE A 20 -16.28 13.60 -12.22
C PHE A 20 -15.56 12.42 -11.57
N ALA A 21 -16.18 11.25 -11.60
CA ALA A 21 -15.47 10.02 -11.26
C ALA A 21 -14.28 9.92 -12.22
N GLN A 22 -13.06 9.95 -11.68
CA GLN A 22 -11.87 9.66 -12.47
C GLN A 22 -12.08 8.27 -13.07
N PRO A 23 -11.79 8.08 -14.37
CA PRO A 23 -11.92 6.77 -14.98
C PRO A 23 -11.00 5.81 -14.23
N SER A 24 -11.57 4.75 -13.65
CA SER A 24 -10.80 3.70 -12.98
C SER A 24 -9.77 3.15 -13.96
N VAL A 25 -8.53 3.06 -13.54
CA VAL A 25 -7.47 2.46 -14.35
C VAL A 25 -7.82 0.99 -14.57
N GLY A 26 -7.83 0.53 -15.83
CA GLY A 26 -8.10 -0.88 -16.14
C GLY A 26 -7.08 -1.77 -15.42
N LEU A 27 -7.55 -2.87 -14.81
CA LEU A 27 -6.70 -3.83 -14.13
C LEU A 27 -6.38 -5.01 -15.06
N ARG A 28 -5.13 -5.48 -14.99
CA ARG A 28 -4.68 -6.76 -15.56
C ARG A 28 -4.46 -7.76 -14.45
N GLU A 29 -4.59 -9.04 -14.76
CA GLU A 29 -4.31 -10.13 -13.83
C GLU A 29 -2.91 -10.71 -14.09
N TYR A 30 -2.17 -10.95 -13.01
CA TYR A 30 -0.94 -11.73 -12.98
C TYR A 30 -1.21 -13.03 -12.25
N ILE A 31 -0.78 -14.15 -12.85
CA ILE A 31 -0.92 -15.49 -12.26
C ILE A 31 0.45 -16.16 -12.31
N ASP A 32 0.97 -16.51 -11.15
CA ASP A 32 2.15 -17.37 -11.03
C ASP A 32 1.71 -18.78 -10.66
N THR A 33 1.82 -19.68 -11.62
CA THR A 33 1.46 -21.09 -11.44
C THR A 33 2.59 -21.90 -10.80
N PHE A 34 3.82 -21.38 -10.85
CA PHE A 34 4.99 -22.04 -10.29
C PHE A 34 5.08 -21.82 -8.77
N ASP A 35 4.96 -20.58 -8.34
CA ASP A 35 5.01 -20.22 -6.94
C ASP A 35 3.63 -20.16 -6.28
N GLY A 36 2.55 -20.22 -7.03
CA GLY A 36 1.18 -20.40 -6.54
C GLY A 36 0.57 -19.13 -5.95
N TYR A 37 0.53 -18.05 -6.72
CA TYR A 37 -0.22 -16.84 -6.32
C TYR A 37 -0.76 -16.09 -7.53
N SER A 38 -1.72 -15.22 -7.29
CA SER A 38 -2.27 -14.31 -8.31
C SER A 38 -2.72 -13.00 -7.69
N PHE A 39 -2.72 -11.95 -8.50
CA PHE A 39 -3.24 -10.63 -8.13
C PHE A 39 -3.55 -9.80 -9.37
N LYS A 40 -4.31 -8.72 -9.20
CA LYS A 40 -4.55 -7.72 -10.24
C LYS A 40 -3.63 -6.52 -10.03
N TYR A 41 -3.26 -5.87 -11.13
CA TYR A 41 -2.41 -4.69 -11.12
C TYR A 41 -2.85 -3.69 -12.19
N PRO A 42 -2.58 -2.38 -12.05
CA PRO A 42 -2.92 -1.38 -13.04
C PRO A 42 -2.27 -1.69 -14.39
N GLN A 43 -3.04 -1.62 -15.48
CA GLN A 43 -2.58 -2.05 -16.81
C GLN A 43 -1.41 -1.22 -17.37
N ASN A 44 -1.21 0.00 -16.88
CA ASN A 44 -0.12 0.90 -17.26
C ASN A 44 1.18 0.63 -16.50
N TRP A 45 1.12 -0.18 -15.41
CA TRP A 45 2.32 -0.51 -14.65
C TRP A 45 3.23 -1.47 -15.41
N ILE A 46 4.53 -1.30 -15.24
CA ILE A 46 5.55 -2.08 -15.92
C ILE A 46 6.22 -3.07 -14.96
N GLN A 47 6.40 -4.29 -15.43
CA GLN A 47 7.16 -5.30 -14.70
C GLN A 47 8.65 -4.98 -14.80
N VAL A 48 9.35 -5.01 -13.65
CA VAL A 48 10.79 -4.81 -13.55
C VAL A 48 11.44 -6.08 -13.03
N ARG A 49 12.45 -6.57 -13.72
CA ARG A 49 13.21 -7.75 -13.31
C ARG A 49 14.39 -7.38 -12.42
N GLY A 50 14.74 -8.28 -11.49
CA GLY A 50 15.94 -8.13 -10.66
C GLY A 50 15.80 -7.16 -9.49
N ALA A 51 14.59 -6.84 -9.07
CA ALA A 51 14.33 -5.93 -7.94
C ALA A 51 14.47 -6.60 -6.55
N GLY A 52 14.88 -7.87 -6.49
CA GLY A 52 15.05 -8.61 -5.23
C GLY A 52 13.80 -9.28 -4.69
N ALA A 53 12.62 -8.92 -5.18
CA ALA A 53 11.34 -9.58 -4.95
C ALA A 53 11.13 -10.69 -5.98
N ASP A 54 10.17 -11.59 -5.72
CA ASP A 54 9.76 -12.61 -6.69
C ASP A 54 9.20 -11.98 -7.96
N ILE A 55 8.30 -11.04 -7.78
CA ILE A 55 7.76 -10.19 -8.84
C ILE A 55 7.76 -8.74 -8.40
N PHE A 56 7.99 -7.82 -9.32
CA PHE A 56 7.99 -6.38 -9.06
C PHE A 56 7.36 -5.63 -10.22
N PHE A 57 6.36 -4.80 -9.92
CA PHE A 57 5.74 -3.84 -10.83
C PHE A 57 5.92 -2.42 -10.31
N ARG A 58 6.02 -1.47 -11.20
CA ARG A 58 6.04 -0.06 -10.83
C ARG A 58 5.19 0.79 -11.77
N ASP A 59 4.66 1.87 -11.24
CA ASP A 59 4.11 2.93 -12.07
C ASP A 59 5.23 3.61 -12.86
N PRO A 60 5.09 3.82 -14.18
CA PRO A 60 6.09 4.50 -14.99
C PRO A 60 6.18 6.02 -14.74
N TYR A 61 5.15 6.61 -14.15
CA TYR A 61 5.04 8.06 -13.93
C TYR A 61 5.28 8.46 -12.48
N VAL A 62 4.91 7.60 -11.52
CA VAL A 62 5.12 7.81 -10.08
C VAL A 62 6.25 6.90 -9.59
N LEU A 63 7.47 7.46 -9.49
CA LEU A 63 8.69 6.68 -9.22
C LEU A 63 8.65 5.86 -7.93
N ASP A 64 7.96 6.37 -6.91
CA ASP A 64 7.86 5.74 -5.58
C ASP A 64 6.64 4.82 -5.46
N GLU A 65 5.90 4.60 -6.53
CA GLU A 65 4.74 3.72 -6.54
C GLU A 65 5.07 2.39 -7.19
N ASN A 66 4.90 1.33 -6.40
CA ASN A 66 5.25 -0.03 -6.81
C ASN A 66 4.48 -1.11 -6.05
N LEU A 67 4.44 -2.28 -6.65
CA LEU A 67 3.80 -3.49 -6.15
C LEU A 67 4.78 -4.65 -6.26
N SER A 68 4.95 -5.42 -5.20
CA SER A 68 5.82 -6.58 -5.19
C SER A 68 5.18 -7.76 -4.47
N VAL A 69 5.61 -8.97 -4.83
CA VAL A 69 5.34 -10.16 -4.05
C VAL A 69 6.66 -10.66 -3.46
N GLU A 70 6.64 -10.92 -2.17
CA GLU A 70 7.72 -11.56 -1.45
C GLU A 70 7.24 -12.87 -0.85
N MET A 71 8.11 -13.87 -0.87
CA MET A 71 7.83 -15.18 -0.29
C MET A 71 8.89 -15.55 0.73
N SER A 72 8.45 -16.15 1.84
CA SER A 72 9.40 -16.72 2.80
C SER A 72 10.15 -17.90 2.19
N SER A 73 11.43 -18.02 2.52
CA SER A 73 12.24 -19.16 2.07
C SER A 73 11.64 -20.48 2.55
N PRO A 74 11.58 -21.52 1.71
CA PRO A 74 11.08 -22.85 2.10
C PRO A 74 11.79 -23.45 3.33
N SER A 75 13.06 -23.16 3.50
CA SER A 75 13.86 -23.65 4.63
C SER A 75 13.52 -22.98 5.97
N SER A 76 12.96 -21.77 5.93
CA SER A 76 12.55 -21.01 7.11
C SER A 76 11.04 -21.04 7.34
N SER A 77 10.27 -21.52 6.37
CA SER A 77 8.81 -21.53 6.42
C SER A 77 8.27 -22.67 7.27
N ARG A 78 7.53 -22.30 8.30
CA ARG A 78 6.81 -23.24 9.17
C ARG A 78 5.34 -22.86 9.28
N TYR A 79 4.87 -22.01 8.38
CA TYR A 79 3.51 -21.49 8.41
C TYR A 79 2.56 -22.50 7.79
N LYS A 80 1.50 -22.84 8.52
CA LYS A 80 0.35 -23.63 8.03
C LYS A 80 -0.82 -22.73 7.68
N THR A 81 -0.99 -21.68 8.46
CA THR A 81 -2.03 -20.66 8.28
C THR A 81 -1.44 -19.29 8.57
N VAL A 82 -2.13 -18.23 8.15
CA VAL A 82 -1.72 -16.86 8.45
C VAL A 82 -1.77 -16.56 9.96
N GLU A 83 -2.59 -17.31 10.71
CA GLU A 83 -2.73 -17.20 12.18
C GLU A 83 -1.45 -17.59 12.92
N ASP A 84 -0.53 -18.33 12.29
CA ASP A 84 0.79 -18.64 12.86
C ASP A 84 1.67 -17.39 13.04
N LEU A 85 1.28 -16.27 12.43
CA LEU A 85 1.89 -14.97 12.69
C LEU A 85 1.44 -14.34 14.03
N GLY A 86 0.44 -14.92 14.67
CA GLY A 86 -0.30 -14.33 15.77
C GLY A 86 -1.49 -13.50 15.28
N PRO A 87 -2.14 -12.71 16.14
CA PRO A 87 -3.23 -11.85 15.72
C PRO A 87 -2.77 -10.77 14.72
N PRO A 88 -3.67 -10.15 13.92
CA PRO A 88 -3.32 -9.17 12.91
C PRO A 88 -2.42 -8.03 13.42
N GLN A 89 -2.60 -7.59 14.67
CA GLN A 89 -1.79 -6.54 15.29
C GLN A 89 -0.32 -6.96 15.47
N GLU A 90 -0.07 -8.23 15.83
CA GLU A 90 1.29 -8.74 15.96
C GLU A 90 1.94 -8.95 14.58
N ALA A 91 1.17 -9.41 13.59
CA ALA A 91 1.61 -9.47 12.20
C ALA A 91 2.00 -8.09 11.70
N GLY A 92 1.18 -7.06 11.97
CA GLY A 92 1.48 -5.67 11.62
C GLY A 92 2.78 -5.15 12.23
N LYS A 93 3.07 -5.47 13.49
CA LYS A 93 4.35 -5.11 14.12
C LYS A 93 5.55 -5.79 13.45
N LYS A 94 5.40 -7.05 13.03
CA LYS A 94 6.45 -7.79 12.31
C LYS A 94 6.71 -7.15 10.94
N VAL A 95 5.65 -6.83 10.18
CA VAL A 95 5.75 -6.15 8.89
C VAL A 95 6.44 -4.80 9.05
N LEU A 96 6.00 -3.96 9.99
CA LEU A 96 6.62 -2.66 10.23
C LEU A 96 8.11 -2.81 10.59
N LYS A 97 8.45 -3.75 11.46
CA LYS A 97 9.85 -4.00 11.83
C LYS A 97 10.69 -4.41 10.62
N GLN A 98 10.15 -5.25 9.75
CA GLN A 98 10.81 -5.64 8.50
C GLN A 98 11.09 -4.42 7.63
N TYR A 99 10.08 -3.59 7.36
CA TYR A 99 10.23 -2.38 6.55
C TYR A 99 11.26 -1.41 7.12
N LEU A 100 11.23 -1.16 8.42
CA LEU A 100 12.22 -0.30 9.06
C LEU A 100 13.64 -0.87 8.95
N THR A 101 13.80 -2.19 8.93
CA THR A 101 15.09 -2.84 8.74
C THR A 101 15.56 -2.71 7.30
N GLU A 102 14.69 -2.93 6.32
CA GLU A 102 15.00 -2.80 4.89
C GLU A 102 15.36 -1.35 4.52
N PHE A 103 14.66 -0.38 5.10
CA PHE A 103 14.90 1.05 4.82
C PHE A 103 15.94 1.70 5.73
N MET A 104 16.67 0.91 6.49
CA MET A 104 17.71 1.46 7.37
C MET A 104 18.74 2.24 6.56
N SER A 105 18.96 3.51 6.97
CA SER A 105 19.93 4.39 6.34
C SER A 105 21.18 4.49 7.22
N THR A 106 22.33 4.40 6.59
CA THR A 106 23.62 4.70 7.22
C THR A 106 23.99 6.18 7.15
N ARG A 107 23.19 6.99 6.42
CA ARG A 107 23.43 8.43 6.29
C ARG A 107 23.13 9.13 7.62
N LEU A 108 24.07 9.93 8.09
CA LEU A 108 23.90 10.74 9.29
C LEU A 108 22.75 11.75 9.13
N GLY A 109 22.07 12.06 10.22
CA GLY A 109 21.00 13.05 10.25
C GLY A 109 19.67 12.59 9.63
N VAL A 110 19.53 11.31 9.23
CA VAL A 110 18.26 10.73 8.79
C VAL A 110 17.48 10.22 9.99
N ARG A 111 16.23 10.67 10.13
CA ARG A 111 15.27 10.20 11.12
C ARG A 111 14.03 9.67 10.43
N ARG A 112 13.47 8.56 10.91
CA ARG A 112 12.20 8.01 10.45
C ARG A 112 11.15 8.04 11.53
N GLU A 113 9.93 8.35 11.09
CA GLU A 113 8.71 8.23 11.88
C GLU A 113 7.82 7.20 11.19
N SER A 114 7.21 6.31 11.96
CA SER A 114 6.39 5.24 11.41
C SER A 114 5.18 4.97 12.29
N ASN A 115 4.05 4.68 11.65
CA ASN A 115 2.81 4.35 12.32
C ASN A 115 2.14 3.17 11.61
N ILE A 116 1.62 2.21 12.39
CA ILE A 116 0.65 1.24 11.89
C ILE A 116 -0.70 1.95 11.89
N LEU A 117 -1.30 2.08 10.71
CA LEU A 117 -2.57 2.79 10.53
C LEU A 117 -3.75 1.85 10.72
N SER A 118 -3.65 0.64 10.17
CA SER A 118 -4.67 -0.39 10.33
C SER A 118 -4.07 -1.79 10.29
N THR A 119 -4.75 -2.71 10.98
CA THR A 119 -4.52 -4.15 10.87
C THR A 119 -5.87 -4.85 10.89
N SER A 120 -6.11 -5.72 9.94
CA SER A 120 -7.36 -6.46 9.85
C SER A 120 -7.15 -7.86 9.32
N SER A 121 -8.18 -8.65 9.37
CA SER A 121 -8.24 -9.96 8.73
C SER A 121 -9.50 -10.05 7.87
N ARG A 122 -9.41 -10.73 6.73
CA ARG A 122 -10.55 -11.02 5.88
C ARG A 122 -10.49 -12.44 5.35
N VAL A 123 -11.64 -13.04 5.17
CA VAL A 123 -11.78 -14.27 4.39
C VAL A 123 -12.11 -13.84 2.96
N ALA A 124 -11.29 -14.28 2.00
CA ALA A 124 -11.51 -13.99 0.59
C ALA A 124 -12.49 -15.00 -0.05
N ASP A 125 -12.82 -14.80 -1.32
CA ASP A 125 -13.71 -15.66 -2.10
C ASP A 125 -13.17 -17.08 -2.33
N ASP A 126 -11.85 -17.27 -2.19
CA ASP A 126 -11.19 -18.59 -2.15
C ASP A 126 -11.36 -19.34 -0.83
N GLY A 127 -12.06 -18.74 0.14
CA GLY A 127 -12.30 -19.29 1.49
C GLY A 127 -11.10 -19.21 2.42
N LYS A 128 -9.99 -18.58 2.03
CA LYS A 128 -8.78 -18.45 2.85
C LYS A 128 -8.77 -17.16 3.63
N LEU A 129 -8.12 -17.22 4.79
CA LEU A 129 -7.90 -16.07 5.67
C LEU A 129 -6.63 -15.32 5.24
N TYR A 130 -6.76 -14.01 5.07
CA TYR A 130 -5.67 -13.08 4.79
C TYR A 130 -5.59 -12.01 5.87
N TYR A 131 -4.39 -11.58 6.21
CA TYR A 131 -4.18 -10.40 7.04
C TYR A 131 -3.84 -9.20 6.15
N GLN A 132 -4.41 -8.07 6.51
CA GLN A 132 -4.14 -6.79 5.86
C GLN A 132 -3.47 -5.87 6.87
N VAL A 133 -2.39 -5.23 6.45
CA VAL A 133 -1.60 -4.31 7.26
C VAL A 133 -1.39 -3.03 6.47
N GLU A 134 -1.60 -1.91 7.11
CA GLU A 134 -1.39 -0.60 6.52
C GLU A 134 -0.47 0.23 7.41
N VAL A 135 0.60 0.74 6.81
CA VAL A 135 1.68 1.44 7.53
C VAL A 135 1.98 2.75 6.81
N ASN A 136 2.25 3.81 7.58
CA ASN A 136 2.82 5.04 7.06
C ASN A 136 4.24 5.20 7.60
N ILE A 137 5.17 5.55 6.72
CA ILE A 137 6.56 5.85 7.08
C ILE A 137 6.96 7.19 6.47
N LYS A 138 7.54 8.05 7.30
CA LYS A 138 8.09 9.35 6.91
C LYS A 138 9.60 9.36 7.14
N SER A 139 10.35 9.88 6.18
CA SER A 139 11.79 10.09 6.33
C SER A 139 12.11 11.57 6.36
N TYR A 140 12.91 11.96 7.33
CA TYR A 140 13.42 13.31 7.48
C TYR A 140 14.94 13.29 7.40
N ALA A 141 15.51 14.29 6.75
CA ALA A 141 16.94 14.53 6.77
C ALA A 141 17.22 15.97 7.21
N ASN A 142 18.36 16.18 7.81
CA ASN A 142 18.81 17.53 8.14
C ASN A 142 19.25 18.27 6.86
N THR A 143 18.76 19.46 6.65
CA THR A 143 19.13 20.29 5.47
C THR A 143 20.57 20.76 5.54
N ASN A 144 21.16 20.81 6.73
CA ASN A 144 22.50 21.33 6.96
C ASN A 144 23.28 20.38 7.87
N GLU A 145 23.69 19.24 7.32
CA GLU A 145 24.37 18.17 8.09
C GLU A 145 25.69 18.61 8.71
N LEU A 146 26.36 19.59 8.06
CA LEU A 146 27.65 20.13 8.48
C LEU A 146 27.53 21.38 9.34
N ALA A 147 26.32 21.82 9.70
CA ALA A 147 26.14 22.96 10.56
C ALA A 147 26.77 22.74 11.93
N VAL A 148 27.63 23.68 12.35
CA VAL A 148 28.35 23.60 13.61
C VAL A 148 27.38 23.69 14.78
N MET A 149 26.33 24.50 14.66
CA MET A 149 25.33 24.71 15.71
C MET A 149 24.13 23.78 15.50
N PRO A 150 23.68 23.06 16.55
CA PRO A 150 22.53 22.14 16.45
C PRO A 150 21.23 22.80 15.99
N GLN A 151 20.99 24.08 16.33
CA GLN A 151 19.80 24.84 15.93
C GLN A 151 19.71 25.08 14.42
N ASP A 152 20.86 25.04 13.71
CA ASP A 152 20.92 25.23 12.26
C ASP A 152 20.63 23.92 11.47
N ARG A 153 20.48 22.81 12.19
CA ARG A 153 20.13 21.49 11.62
C ARG A 153 18.61 21.33 11.56
N VAL A 154 17.99 21.93 10.57
CA VAL A 154 16.54 21.87 10.40
C VAL A 154 16.16 20.56 9.74
N PRO A 155 15.32 19.69 10.37
CA PRO A 155 14.82 18.49 9.76
C PRO A 155 13.86 18.83 8.61
N ARG A 156 14.12 18.28 7.42
CA ARG A 156 13.28 18.41 6.23
C ARG A 156 12.67 17.04 5.90
N LEU A 157 11.36 17.03 5.62
CA LEU A 157 10.70 15.85 5.09
C LEU A 157 11.27 15.50 3.70
N GLU A 158 11.87 14.32 3.57
CA GLU A 158 12.38 13.81 2.30
C GLU A 158 11.29 13.07 1.53
N TRP A 159 10.55 12.20 2.23
CA TRP A 159 9.43 11.46 1.65
C TRP A 159 8.45 11.02 2.74
N ASN A 160 7.20 10.83 2.32
CA ASN A 160 6.10 10.32 3.11
C ASN A 160 5.39 9.25 2.28
N ARG A 161 5.45 7.99 2.72
CA ARG A 161 4.96 6.84 1.97
C ARG A 161 3.95 6.05 2.76
N ARG A 162 2.95 5.53 2.04
CA ARG A 162 2.00 4.53 2.50
C ARG A 162 2.43 3.17 1.99
N TYR A 163 2.31 2.18 2.85
CA TYR A 163 2.54 0.77 2.54
C TYR A 163 1.28 -0.02 2.89
N LEU A 164 0.81 -0.81 1.94
CA LEU A 164 -0.25 -1.78 2.15
C LEU A 164 0.33 -3.17 1.95
N SER A 165 0.06 -4.07 2.89
CA SER A 165 0.50 -5.47 2.81
C SER A 165 -0.70 -6.39 2.96
N VAL A 166 -0.76 -7.40 2.11
CA VAL A 166 -1.69 -8.53 2.26
C VAL A 166 -0.85 -9.78 2.47
N LEU A 167 -1.07 -10.44 3.61
CA LEU A 167 -0.36 -11.65 4.01
C LEU A 167 -1.27 -12.85 3.82
N GLY A 168 -0.76 -13.86 3.15
CA GLY A 168 -1.42 -15.14 2.95
C GLY A 168 -0.47 -16.29 3.17
N VAL A 169 -0.98 -17.47 3.50
CA VAL A 169 -0.17 -18.69 3.68
C VAL A 169 -0.73 -19.81 2.84
N GLU A 170 0.11 -20.41 2.03
CA GLU A 170 -0.15 -21.63 1.29
C GLU A 170 1.18 -22.35 1.04
N ASN A 171 1.15 -23.62 0.69
CA ASN A 171 2.35 -24.41 0.39
C ASN A 171 3.42 -24.36 1.50
N ASN A 172 3.02 -24.22 2.77
CA ASN A 172 3.87 -23.97 3.93
C ASN A 172 4.76 -22.72 3.81
N ARG A 173 4.40 -21.75 3.00
CA ARG A 173 5.11 -20.47 2.82
C ARG A 173 4.20 -19.30 3.18
N LEU A 174 4.81 -18.27 3.73
CA LEU A 174 4.19 -16.97 3.86
C LEU A 174 4.43 -16.17 2.58
N TYR A 175 3.36 -15.60 2.05
CA TYR A 175 3.35 -14.68 0.90
C TYR A 175 2.93 -13.31 1.38
N GLU A 176 3.61 -12.30 0.90
CA GLU A 176 3.24 -10.90 1.10
C GLU A 176 3.09 -10.21 -0.26
N LEU A 177 1.89 -9.73 -0.57
CA LEU A 177 1.72 -8.70 -1.58
C LEU A 177 1.92 -7.35 -0.90
N ARG A 178 2.91 -6.59 -1.36
CA ARG A 178 3.28 -5.27 -0.84
C ARG A 178 3.05 -4.20 -1.89
N LEU A 179 2.31 -3.19 -1.55
CA LEU A 179 2.16 -1.96 -2.33
C LEU A 179 2.84 -0.83 -1.57
N GLN A 180 3.66 -0.06 -2.24
CA GLN A 180 4.24 1.20 -1.77
C GLN A 180 3.74 2.33 -2.65
N THR A 181 3.34 3.44 -2.06
CA THR A 181 2.92 4.65 -2.79
C THR A 181 3.21 5.92 -1.96
N PRO A 182 3.46 7.08 -2.59
CA PRO A 182 3.46 8.36 -1.88
C PRO A 182 2.11 8.62 -1.21
N GLU A 183 2.12 9.20 -0.03
CA GLU A 183 0.90 9.44 0.75
C GLU A 183 -0.15 10.30 0.02
N ASN A 184 0.30 11.31 -0.71
CA ASN A 184 -0.58 12.18 -1.50
C ASN A 184 -1.23 11.43 -2.68
N VAL A 185 -0.50 10.52 -3.33
CA VAL A 185 -1.02 9.70 -4.43
C VAL A 185 -2.04 8.69 -3.89
N PHE A 186 -1.74 8.06 -2.74
CA PHE A 186 -2.68 7.15 -2.10
C PHE A 186 -4.06 7.77 -1.87
N VAL A 187 -4.11 9.01 -1.41
CA VAL A 187 -5.39 9.71 -1.16
C VAL A 187 -6.21 9.87 -2.45
N GLU A 188 -5.55 10.03 -3.58
CA GLU A 188 -6.21 10.19 -4.89
C GLU A 188 -6.64 8.85 -5.49
N GLU A 189 -5.88 7.77 -5.28
CA GLU A 189 -6.04 6.47 -5.93
C GLU A 189 -6.50 5.35 -4.97
N GLU A 190 -6.88 5.69 -3.75
CA GLU A 190 -7.17 4.72 -2.67
C GLU A 190 -8.08 3.57 -3.12
N ASN A 191 -9.16 3.87 -3.84
CA ASN A 191 -10.13 2.86 -4.25
C ASN A 191 -9.51 1.83 -5.21
N ASP A 192 -8.74 2.28 -6.19
CA ASP A 192 -8.11 1.40 -7.19
C ASP A 192 -6.99 0.57 -6.53
N LEU A 193 -6.17 1.20 -5.69
CA LEU A 193 -5.09 0.52 -4.97
C LEU A 193 -5.63 -0.53 -3.98
N ARG A 194 -6.73 -0.24 -3.29
CA ARG A 194 -7.40 -1.23 -2.43
C ARG A 194 -7.96 -2.41 -3.24
N GLN A 195 -8.52 -2.19 -4.43
CA GLN A 195 -8.95 -3.28 -5.32
C GLN A 195 -7.77 -4.18 -5.73
N VAL A 196 -6.60 -3.59 -6.00
CA VAL A 196 -5.37 -4.35 -6.26
C VAL A 196 -5.06 -5.25 -5.07
N MET A 197 -4.99 -4.70 -3.86
CA MET A 197 -4.66 -5.45 -2.65
C MET A 197 -5.70 -6.54 -2.33
N ASP A 198 -6.97 -6.26 -2.54
CA ASP A 198 -8.06 -7.21 -2.30
C ASP A 198 -8.10 -8.36 -3.31
N SER A 199 -7.46 -8.20 -4.45
CA SER A 199 -7.39 -9.22 -5.50
C SER A 199 -6.38 -10.34 -5.22
N PHE A 200 -5.48 -10.17 -4.25
CA PHE A 200 -4.43 -11.14 -3.95
C PHE A 200 -4.97 -12.49 -3.49
N ARG A 201 -4.48 -13.57 -4.13
CA ARG A 201 -4.81 -14.96 -3.81
C ARG A 201 -3.55 -15.81 -3.77
N VAL A 202 -3.51 -16.74 -2.81
CA VAL A 202 -2.48 -17.78 -2.75
C VAL A 202 -3.08 -19.13 -3.14
N ASN A 203 -2.42 -19.86 -4.02
CA ASN A 203 -2.96 -21.07 -4.65
C ASN A 203 -2.08 -22.28 -4.30
N LYS A 204 -2.71 -23.46 -4.24
CA LYS A 204 -1.93 -24.70 -4.11
C LYS A 204 -1.13 -24.93 -5.38
N VAL A 205 0.15 -25.23 -5.20
CA VAL A 205 1.00 -25.72 -6.27
C VAL A 205 0.84 -27.24 -6.33
N THR A 206 0.27 -27.74 -7.40
CA THR A 206 0.24 -29.18 -7.68
C THR A 206 1.59 -29.57 -8.25
N SER A 207 2.38 -30.31 -7.45
CA SER A 207 3.62 -30.98 -7.89
C SER A 207 3.34 -32.15 -8.80
#